data_2d301d928cd26514e965004673bd493a
#
_entry.id   2d301d928cd26514e965004673bd493a
#
_cell.length_a   1.000
_cell.length_b   1.000
_cell.length_c   1.000
_cell.angle_alpha   90.00
_cell.angle_beta   90.00
_cell.angle_gamma   90.00
#
_symmetry.space_group_name_H-M   'P 1'
#
loop_
_entity.id
_entity.type
_entity.pdbx_description
1 polymer ?
#
loop_
_entity_poly.entity_id
_entity_poly.type
_entity_poly.pdbx_seq_one_letter_code
_entity_poly.pdbx_strand_id
1 'polypeptide(L)'
;ATLPSTAMPVETTTQVPKGRDGFVQHLSGTAERVAQESGIPASFMLGQAGHETGWGKSEIKTANGGNSFNLFGIKAGKGWTGKVAEITTTEYINGTPRKVVAKFRAYDSYEDSFRDYAKLITDNPRYEKAQATAKTGSAVAYAAELQKAGYATDPEYAKKLSGAINSALRVQRAQA
;
A
#
# COMPACT_ATOMS: atom_id res chain seq x y z
N ALA A 1 -31.42 0.53 16.50
CA ALA A 1 -30.77 0.26 16.29
C ALA A 1 -29.41 0.54 15.94
N THR A 2 -28.75 0.48 15.86
CA THR A 2 -27.99 0.79 15.69
C THR A 2 -26.74 0.76 15.70
N LEU A 3 -26.16 0.85 15.48
CA LEU A 3 -25.24 1.06 15.40
C LEU A 3 -24.04 0.58 15.40
N PRO A 4 -23.71 -0.16 15.12
CA PRO A 4 -22.56 -0.92 15.11
C PRO A 4 -21.37 -0.34 14.48
N SER A 5 -21.50 0.62 13.81
CA SER A 5 -20.38 1.25 13.19
C SER A 5 -19.21 1.50 14.11
N THR A 6 -19.47 1.43 15.38
CA THR A 6 -18.45 1.71 16.37
C THR A 6 -17.32 0.71 16.38
N ALA A 7 -17.52 -0.48 15.82
CA ALA A 7 -16.49 -1.50 15.85
C ALA A 7 -15.40 -1.28 14.79
N MET A 8 -15.67 -0.45 13.81
CA MET A 8 -14.79 -0.34 12.66
C MET A 8 -13.41 0.22 12.94
N PRO A 9 -13.28 1.28 13.74
CA PRO A 9 -11.97 1.91 13.91
C PRO A 9 -10.94 1.02 14.58
N VAL A 10 -11.36 0.02 15.32
CA VAL A 10 -10.41 -0.83 16.04
C VAL A 10 -9.50 -1.58 15.09
N GLU A 11 -10.05 -2.12 14.01
CA GLU A 11 -9.25 -2.88 13.05
C GLU A 11 -8.24 -2.03 12.32
N THR A 12 -8.56 -0.77 12.07
CA THR A 12 -7.68 0.08 11.28
C THR A 12 -6.52 0.64 12.08
N THR A 13 -6.52 0.50 13.41
CA THR A 13 -5.45 0.97 14.27
C THR A 13 -4.73 -0.16 15.00
N THR A 14 -5.30 -1.37 15.03
CA THR A 14 -4.66 -2.52 15.65
C THR A 14 -3.48 -2.98 14.80
N GLN A 15 -2.35 -3.27 15.45
CA GLN A 15 -1.14 -3.71 14.77
C GLN A 15 -1.44 -4.91 13.86
N VAL A 16 -1.05 -4.81 12.61
CA VAL A 16 -1.27 -5.88 11.65
C VAL A 16 -0.40 -7.10 11.98
N PRO A 17 -0.95 -8.32 11.86
CA PRO A 17 -0.13 -9.52 12.04
C PRO A 17 0.97 -9.62 11.00
N LYS A 18 2.10 -10.21 11.39
CA LYS A 18 3.20 -10.45 10.48
C LYS A 18 2.97 -11.75 9.74
N GLY A 19 3.24 -11.75 8.43
CA GLY A 19 3.03 -12.90 7.59
C GLY A 19 1.86 -12.71 6.64
N ARG A 20 1.95 -13.33 5.47
CA ARG A 20 1.03 -13.08 4.37
C ARG A 20 -0.44 -13.32 4.74
N ASP A 21 -0.75 -14.49 5.28
CA ASP A 21 -2.15 -14.83 5.52
C ASP A 21 -2.80 -13.93 6.55
N GLY A 22 -2.17 -13.73 7.68
CA GLY A 22 -2.68 -12.85 8.72
C GLY A 22 -2.77 -11.40 8.29
N PHE A 23 -1.75 -10.95 7.55
CA PHE A 23 -1.71 -9.58 7.02
C PHE A 23 -2.92 -9.33 6.10
N VAL A 24 -3.13 -10.23 5.14
CA VAL A 24 -4.24 -10.08 4.20
C VAL A 24 -5.58 -10.19 4.90
N GLN A 25 -5.73 -11.18 5.81
CA GLN A 25 -6.98 -11.35 6.55
C GLN A 25 -7.33 -10.11 7.36
N HIS A 26 -6.36 -9.56 8.04
CA HIS A 26 -6.56 -8.39 8.89
C HIS A 26 -6.99 -7.16 8.09
N LEU A 27 -6.42 -6.98 6.90
CA LEU A 27 -6.62 -5.76 6.12
C LEU A 27 -7.67 -5.89 5.01
N SER A 28 -8.23 -7.09 4.80
CA SER A 28 -9.20 -7.31 3.71
C SER A 28 -10.42 -6.41 3.79
N GLY A 29 -10.98 -6.24 4.98
CA GLY A 29 -12.17 -5.39 5.14
C GLY A 29 -11.90 -3.95 4.73
N THR A 30 -10.77 -3.41 5.21
CA THR A 30 -10.34 -2.06 4.86
C THR A 30 -10.10 -1.93 3.36
N ALA A 31 -9.38 -2.89 2.79
CA ALA A 31 -9.08 -2.88 1.36
C ALA A 31 -10.35 -2.92 0.52
N GLU A 32 -11.34 -3.71 0.92
CA GLU A 32 -12.58 -3.81 0.17
C GLU A 32 -13.42 -2.55 0.25
N ARG A 33 -13.45 -1.90 1.39
CA ARG A 33 -14.15 -0.62 1.51
C ARG A 33 -13.54 0.42 0.57
N VAL A 34 -12.23 0.52 0.56
CA VAL A 34 -11.55 1.49 -0.30
C VAL A 34 -11.66 1.09 -1.77
N ALA A 35 -11.67 -0.21 -2.08
CA ALA A 35 -11.87 -0.69 -3.45
C ALA A 35 -13.22 -0.25 -3.99
N GLN A 36 -14.27 -0.33 -3.19
CA GLN A 36 -15.59 0.12 -3.62
C GLN A 36 -15.64 1.61 -3.91
N GLU A 37 -14.90 2.40 -3.12
CA GLU A 37 -14.86 3.84 -3.31
C GLU A 37 -14.03 4.25 -4.52
N SER A 38 -12.94 3.55 -4.78
CA SER A 38 -11.93 3.97 -5.75
C SER A 38 -11.95 3.22 -7.08
N GLY A 39 -12.50 2.02 -7.10
CA GLY A 39 -12.45 1.17 -8.26
C GLY A 39 -11.16 0.38 -8.41
N ILE A 40 -10.21 0.54 -7.50
CA ILE A 40 -8.97 -0.24 -7.51
C ILE A 40 -9.26 -1.57 -6.81
N PRO A 41 -8.98 -2.72 -7.44
CA PRO A 41 -9.26 -4.01 -6.79
C PRO A 41 -8.56 -4.15 -5.44
N ALA A 42 -9.28 -4.73 -4.47
CA ALA A 42 -8.72 -4.92 -3.14
C ALA A 42 -7.42 -5.71 -3.16
N SER A 43 -7.34 -6.75 -4.00
CA SER A 43 -6.13 -7.57 -4.10
C SER A 43 -4.93 -6.76 -4.60
N PHE A 44 -5.16 -5.74 -5.43
CA PHE A 44 -4.07 -4.90 -5.91
C PHE A 44 -3.48 -4.10 -4.75
N MET A 45 -4.33 -3.52 -3.93
CA MET A 45 -3.88 -2.75 -2.77
C MET A 45 -3.24 -3.64 -1.71
N LEU A 46 -3.84 -4.80 -1.45
CA LEU A 46 -3.27 -5.74 -0.47
C LEU A 46 -1.92 -6.27 -0.91
N GLY A 47 -1.79 -6.58 -2.19
CA GLY A 47 -0.51 -7.05 -2.73
C GLY A 47 0.56 -5.98 -2.67
N GLN A 48 0.20 -4.73 -2.98
CA GLN A 48 1.16 -3.65 -2.90
C GLN A 48 1.59 -3.37 -1.46
N ALA A 49 0.64 -3.32 -0.54
CA ALA A 49 0.95 -3.15 0.87
C ALA A 49 1.81 -4.29 1.39
N GLY A 50 1.51 -5.51 0.97
CA GLY A 50 2.31 -6.68 1.34
C GLY A 50 3.73 -6.60 0.81
N HIS A 51 3.88 -6.21 -0.45
CA HIS A 51 5.21 -6.07 -1.03
C HIS A 51 6.03 -4.99 -0.32
N GLU A 52 5.42 -3.83 -0.06
CA GLU A 52 6.13 -2.71 0.55
C GLU A 52 6.56 -2.98 1.99
N THR A 53 5.83 -3.80 2.72
CA THR A 53 6.09 -4.05 4.14
C THR A 53 6.62 -5.45 4.43
N GLY A 54 6.84 -6.27 3.40
CA GLY A 54 7.19 -7.67 3.61
C GLY A 54 6.11 -8.40 4.38
N TRP A 55 4.85 -8.15 4.03
CA TRP A 55 3.67 -8.72 4.70
C TRP A 55 3.61 -8.38 6.18
N GLY A 56 3.91 -7.12 6.50
CA GLY A 56 3.85 -6.61 7.85
C GLY A 56 5.10 -6.79 8.68
N LYS A 57 6.13 -7.42 8.12
CA LYS A 57 7.37 -7.67 8.87
C LYS A 57 8.26 -6.43 8.99
N SER A 58 8.10 -5.49 8.07
CA SER A 58 8.97 -4.31 8.00
C SER A 58 8.15 -3.06 7.76
N GLU A 59 7.29 -2.72 8.72
CA GLU A 59 6.50 -1.50 8.61
C GLU A 59 7.35 -0.27 8.88
N ILE A 60 6.99 0.84 8.24
CA ILE A 60 7.66 2.11 8.46
C ILE A 60 7.28 2.65 9.83
N LYS A 61 8.30 2.94 10.64
CA LYS A 61 8.09 3.47 11.99
C LYS A 61 8.39 4.96 12.03
N THR A 62 7.74 5.66 12.96
CA THR A 62 8.06 7.06 13.22
C THR A 62 9.36 7.14 14.03
N ALA A 63 9.89 8.36 14.16
CA ALA A 63 11.18 8.58 14.86
C ALA A 63 11.16 8.06 16.30
N ASN A 64 10.01 8.09 16.96
CA ASN A 64 9.88 7.61 18.33
C ASN A 64 9.49 6.13 18.42
N GLY A 65 9.57 5.41 17.31
CA GLY A 65 9.27 3.98 17.28
C GLY A 65 7.81 3.64 17.10
N GLY A 66 6.93 4.64 16.98
CA GLY A 66 5.52 4.41 16.74
C GLY A 66 5.24 3.94 15.32
N ASN A 67 4.01 3.53 15.06
CA ASN A 67 3.61 3.07 13.74
C ASN A 67 3.22 4.27 12.87
N SER A 68 3.76 4.31 11.65
CA SER A 68 3.37 5.34 10.68
C SER A 68 2.06 4.99 9.99
N PHE A 69 1.61 3.74 10.04
CA PHE A 69 0.48 3.19 9.30
C PHE A 69 0.64 3.31 7.79
N ASN A 70 1.82 3.70 7.30
CA ASN A 70 2.07 3.82 5.87
C ASN A 70 2.46 2.45 5.32
N LEU A 71 1.51 1.80 4.65
CA LEU A 71 1.72 0.46 4.10
C LEU A 71 2.18 0.47 2.65
N PHE A 72 2.19 1.64 2.01
CA PHE A 72 2.42 1.75 0.57
C PHE A 72 3.71 2.46 0.21
N GLY A 73 4.50 2.82 1.18
CA GLY A 73 5.78 3.50 0.92
C GLY A 73 5.62 4.87 0.27
N ILE A 74 4.53 5.58 0.57
CA ILE A 74 4.28 6.87 -0.05
C ILE A 74 5.13 7.94 0.63
N LYS A 75 5.95 8.61 -0.17
CA LYS A 75 6.87 9.63 0.36
C LYS A 75 6.13 10.94 0.66
N ALA A 76 6.62 11.64 1.68
CA ALA A 76 6.09 12.95 2.06
C ALA A 76 6.82 14.00 1.23
N GLY A 77 6.27 14.26 0.04
CA GLY A 77 6.84 15.25 -0.85
C GLY A 77 6.22 16.62 -0.65
N LYS A 78 6.46 17.50 -1.61
CA LYS A 78 5.86 18.83 -1.63
C LYS A 78 4.35 18.70 -1.57
N GLY A 79 3.73 19.54 -0.76
CA GLY A 79 2.28 19.52 -0.64
C GLY A 79 1.74 18.61 0.44
N TRP A 80 2.56 17.72 1.00
CA TRP A 80 2.12 16.93 2.13
C TRP A 80 2.27 17.75 3.41
N THR A 81 1.16 17.96 4.12
CA THR A 81 1.14 18.75 5.34
C THR A 81 0.90 17.94 6.60
N GLY A 82 0.71 16.62 6.46
CA GLY A 82 0.47 15.74 7.59
C GLY A 82 1.75 15.28 8.28
N LYS A 83 1.60 14.30 9.13
CA LYS A 83 2.71 13.72 9.88
C LYS A 83 3.72 13.05 8.95
N VAL A 84 4.98 13.01 9.40
CA VAL A 84 6.09 12.46 8.62
C VAL A 84 6.86 11.45 9.45
N ALA A 85 7.28 10.36 8.80
CA ALA A 85 8.20 9.38 9.36
C ALA A 85 9.48 9.41 8.52
N GLU A 86 10.62 9.65 9.17
CA GLU A 86 11.91 9.71 8.47
C GLU A 86 12.70 8.46 8.81
N ILE A 87 13.10 7.72 7.77
CA ILE A 87 13.84 6.47 7.94
C ILE A 87 14.90 6.30 6.85
N THR A 88 15.85 5.41 7.12
CA THR A 88 16.82 4.97 6.13
C THR A 88 16.20 3.83 5.33
N THR A 89 16.21 3.94 4.02
CA THR A 89 15.64 2.94 3.12
C THR A 89 16.59 2.68 1.96
N THR A 90 16.29 1.69 1.15
CA THR A 90 17.08 1.35 -0.03
C THR A 90 16.39 1.87 -1.29
N GLU A 91 17.12 2.65 -2.09
CA GLU A 91 16.66 3.10 -3.40
C GLU A 91 17.63 2.62 -4.45
N TYR A 92 17.13 2.40 -5.66
CA TYR A 92 17.97 2.01 -6.79
C TYR A 92 18.32 3.25 -7.60
N ILE A 93 19.62 3.57 -7.67
CA ILE A 93 20.13 4.71 -8.41
C ILE A 93 21.00 4.16 -9.52
N ASN A 94 20.57 4.39 -10.78
CA ASN A 94 21.23 3.81 -11.96
C ASN A 94 21.35 2.29 -11.83
N GLY A 95 20.29 1.65 -11.30
CA GLY A 95 20.24 0.20 -11.16
C GLY A 95 21.02 -0.36 -9.96
N THR A 96 21.68 0.49 -9.19
CA THR A 96 22.48 0.07 -8.03
C THR A 96 21.73 0.40 -6.72
N PRO A 97 21.59 -0.58 -5.80
CA PRO A 97 20.95 -0.29 -4.52
C PRO A 97 21.82 0.60 -3.65
N ARG A 98 21.20 1.60 -3.04
CA ARG A 98 21.87 2.55 -2.16
C ARG A 98 21.01 2.87 -0.96
N LYS A 99 21.66 3.07 0.20
CA LYS A 99 20.95 3.51 1.39
C LYS A 99 20.77 5.01 1.35
N VAL A 100 19.53 5.46 1.53
CA VAL A 100 19.20 6.89 1.58
C VAL A 100 18.24 7.14 2.74
N VAL A 101 18.27 8.36 3.27
CA VAL A 101 17.29 8.81 4.26
C VAL A 101 16.10 9.38 3.49
N ALA A 102 14.91 8.91 3.80
CA ALA A 102 13.71 9.36 3.11
C ALA A 102 12.62 9.71 4.11
N LYS A 103 11.77 10.65 3.73
CA LYS A 103 10.61 11.06 4.53
C LYS A 103 9.37 10.43 3.92
N PHE A 104 8.63 9.72 4.76
CA PHE A 104 7.39 9.05 4.36
C PHE A 104 6.21 9.68 5.06
N ARG A 105 5.05 9.65 4.40
CA ARG A 105 3.82 10.11 5.02
C ARG A 105 3.48 9.22 6.20
N ALA A 106 2.94 9.81 7.26
CA ALA A 106 2.47 9.05 8.41
C ALA A 106 0.99 9.36 8.64
N TYR A 107 0.24 8.34 9.03
CA TYR A 107 -1.21 8.42 9.14
C TYR A 107 -1.66 8.02 10.54
N ASP A 108 -2.96 8.18 10.81
CA ASP A 108 -3.55 7.82 12.09
C ASP A 108 -4.18 6.42 12.08
N SER A 109 -4.28 5.78 10.91
CA SER A 109 -4.83 4.43 10.80
C SER A 109 -4.38 3.79 9.49
N TYR A 110 -4.49 2.46 9.42
CA TYR A 110 -4.23 1.75 8.17
C TYR A 110 -5.20 2.17 7.08
N GLU A 111 -6.46 2.38 7.42
CA GLU A 111 -7.45 2.78 6.41
C GLU A 111 -7.10 4.11 5.78
N ASP A 112 -6.55 5.05 6.56
CA ASP A 112 -6.12 6.32 6.00
C ASP A 112 -5.04 6.13 4.94
N SER A 113 -4.11 5.19 5.15
CA SER A 113 -3.08 4.94 4.14
C SER A 113 -3.68 4.30 2.89
N PHE A 114 -4.66 3.41 3.03
CA PHE A 114 -5.35 2.84 1.86
C PHE A 114 -6.06 3.92 1.07
N ARG A 115 -6.76 4.84 1.75
CA ARG A 115 -7.47 5.93 1.08
C ARG A 115 -6.51 6.89 0.40
N ASP A 116 -5.39 7.21 1.05
CA ASP A 116 -4.41 8.10 0.47
C ASP A 116 -3.74 7.46 -0.75
N TYR A 117 -3.44 6.16 -0.68
CA TYR A 117 -2.94 5.43 -1.82
C TYR A 117 -3.92 5.48 -2.99
N ALA A 118 -5.18 5.18 -2.72
CA ALA A 118 -6.20 5.19 -3.76
C ALA A 118 -6.32 6.58 -4.40
N LYS A 119 -6.29 7.62 -3.58
CA LYS A 119 -6.34 8.98 -4.06
C LYS A 119 -5.13 9.31 -4.94
N LEU A 120 -3.95 8.85 -4.53
CA LEU A 120 -2.74 9.05 -5.32
C LEU A 120 -2.89 8.46 -6.72
N ILE A 121 -3.41 7.25 -6.80
CA ILE A 121 -3.54 6.56 -8.09
C ILE A 121 -4.65 7.19 -8.94
N THR A 122 -5.77 7.59 -8.33
CA THR A 122 -6.93 8.07 -9.10
C THR A 122 -6.83 9.54 -9.46
N ASP A 123 -6.17 10.34 -8.63
CA ASP A 123 -6.17 11.80 -8.82
C ASP A 123 -4.89 12.36 -9.43
N ASN A 124 -3.78 11.62 -9.38
CA ASN A 124 -2.52 12.11 -9.88
C ASN A 124 -2.35 11.73 -11.35
N PRO A 125 -2.18 12.71 -12.26
CA PRO A 125 -2.02 12.42 -13.70
C PRO A 125 -0.86 11.46 -13.99
N ARG A 126 0.15 11.43 -13.15
CA ARG A 126 1.30 10.51 -13.30
C ARG A 126 0.85 9.05 -13.34
N TYR A 127 -0.24 8.72 -12.63
CA TYR A 127 -0.73 7.35 -12.50
C TYR A 127 -1.99 7.08 -13.31
N GLU A 128 -2.32 7.95 -14.25
CA GLU A 128 -3.52 7.80 -15.06
C GLU A 128 -3.58 6.46 -15.79
N LYS A 129 -2.46 6.02 -16.36
CA LYS A 129 -2.43 4.75 -17.08
C LYS A 129 -2.56 3.56 -16.13
N ALA A 130 -1.98 3.65 -14.94
CA ALA A 130 -2.15 2.62 -13.94
C ALA A 130 -3.61 2.50 -13.51
N GLN A 131 -4.27 3.64 -13.30
CA GLN A 131 -5.69 3.64 -12.97
C GLN A 131 -6.52 2.96 -14.05
N ALA A 132 -6.22 3.24 -15.32
CA ALA A 132 -6.94 2.62 -16.43
C ALA A 132 -6.78 1.10 -16.43
N THR A 133 -5.56 0.61 -16.16
CA THR A 133 -5.31 -0.83 -16.12
C THR A 133 -5.96 -1.49 -14.91
N ALA A 134 -6.11 -0.77 -13.80
CA ALA A 134 -6.76 -1.30 -12.61
C ALA A 134 -8.19 -1.75 -12.93
N LYS A 135 -8.86 -1.01 -13.80
CA LYS A 135 -10.25 -1.32 -14.18
C LYS A 135 -10.36 -2.57 -15.03
N THR A 136 -9.27 -3.00 -15.68
CA THR A 136 -9.29 -4.23 -16.49
C THR A 136 -9.07 -5.48 -15.64
N GLY A 137 -8.66 -5.31 -14.39
CA GLY A 137 -8.38 -6.45 -13.51
C GLY A 137 -7.04 -7.13 -13.77
N SER A 138 -6.20 -6.58 -14.64
CA SER A 138 -4.90 -7.17 -14.93
C SER A 138 -3.82 -6.70 -13.96
N ALA A 139 -3.40 -7.59 -13.06
CA ALA A 139 -2.33 -7.28 -12.11
C ALA A 139 -1.01 -6.99 -12.83
N VAL A 140 -0.71 -7.75 -13.89
CA VAL A 140 0.52 -7.57 -14.66
C VAL A 140 0.55 -6.19 -15.29
N ALA A 141 -0.55 -5.78 -15.93
CA ALA A 141 -0.61 -4.48 -16.59
C ALA A 141 -0.53 -3.34 -15.58
N TYR A 142 -1.23 -3.49 -14.46
CA TYR A 142 -1.21 -2.48 -13.40
C TYR A 142 0.21 -2.28 -12.85
N ALA A 143 0.88 -3.38 -12.54
CA ALA A 143 2.23 -3.33 -12.00
C ALA A 143 3.22 -2.71 -12.99
N ALA A 144 3.06 -3.04 -14.28
CA ALA A 144 3.91 -2.49 -15.32
C ALA A 144 3.74 -0.96 -15.43
N GLU A 145 2.50 -0.48 -15.36
CA GLU A 145 2.26 0.96 -15.45
C GLU A 145 2.78 1.70 -14.22
N LEU A 146 2.68 1.11 -13.03
CA LEU A 146 3.26 1.71 -11.83
C LEU A 146 4.77 1.82 -11.94
N GLN A 147 5.43 0.80 -12.46
CA GLN A 147 6.87 0.85 -12.66
C GLN A 147 7.26 1.92 -13.68
N LYS A 148 6.54 2.00 -14.79
CA LYS A 148 6.80 3.02 -15.81
C LYS A 148 6.61 4.43 -15.24
N ALA A 149 5.64 4.59 -14.36
CA ALA A 149 5.37 5.88 -13.74
C ALA A 149 6.38 6.24 -12.64
N GLY A 150 7.26 5.31 -12.28
CA GLY A 150 8.28 5.58 -11.27
C GLY A 150 7.79 5.49 -9.84
N TYR A 151 6.80 4.64 -9.57
CA TYR A 151 6.32 4.45 -8.20
C TYR A 151 7.44 3.98 -7.28
N ALA A 152 8.31 3.12 -7.80
CA ALA A 152 9.47 2.64 -7.06
C ALA A 152 10.66 2.61 -8.03
N THR A 153 11.87 2.59 -7.46
CA THR A 153 13.10 2.65 -8.25
C THR A 153 13.67 1.27 -8.58
N ASP A 154 13.14 0.20 -7.96
CA ASP A 154 13.57 -1.17 -8.22
C ASP A 154 13.23 -1.56 -9.66
N PRO A 155 14.24 -1.95 -10.48
CA PRO A 155 13.97 -2.31 -11.87
C PRO A 155 13.11 -3.58 -12.02
N GLU A 156 13.00 -4.40 -10.97
CA GLU A 156 12.17 -5.61 -10.94
C GLU A 156 10.82 -5.39 -10.25
N TYR A 157 10.45 -4.14 -10.03
CA TYR A 157 9.27 -3.82 -9.23
C TYR A 157 7.98 -4.44 -9.79
N ALA A 158 7.78 -4.33 -11.10
CA ALA A 158 6.55 -4.84 -11.72
C ALA A 158 6.39 -6.35 -11.50
N LYS A 159 7.47 -7.11 -11.63
CA LYS A 159 7.43 -8.54 -11.44
C LYS A 159 7.12 -8.90 -9.99
N LYS A 160 7.79 -8.24 -9.06
CA LYS A 160 7.57 -8.47 -7.63
C LYS A 160 6.16 -8.10 -7.21
N LEU A 161 5.68 -6.96 -7.69
CA LEU A 161 4.35 -6.49 -7.35
C LEU A 161 3.26 -7.42 -7.90
N SER A 162 3.36 -7.81 -9.16
CA SER A 162 2.33 -8.70 -9.72
C SER A 162 2.29 -10.03 -8.98
N GLY A 163 3.45 -10.56 -8.55
CA GLY A 163 3.50 -11.76 -7.73
C GLY A 163 2.82 -11.58 -6.38
N ALA A 164 3.05 -10.44 -5.74
CA ALA A 164 2.43 -10.12 -4.45
C ALA A 164 0.92 -9.98 -4.59
N ILE A 165 0.45 -9.33 -5.67
CA ILE A 165 -0.99 -9.19 -5.92
C ILE A 165 -1.63 -10.57 -6.08
N ASN A 166 -0.99 -11.46 -6.84
CA ASN A 166 -1.53 -12.81 -7.03
C ASN A 166 -1.54 -13.59 -5.72
N SER A 167 -0.53 -13.41 -4.88
CA SER A 167 -0.51 -14.03 -3.55
C SER A 167 -1.66 -13.53 -2.67
N ALA A 168 -1.89 -12.22 -2.67
CA ALA A 168 -2.99 -11.63 -1.90
C ALA A 168 -4.34 -12.17 -2.38
N LEU A 169 -4.52 -12.28 -3.70
CA LEU A 169 -5.75 -12.78 -4.28
C LEU A 169 -6.01 -14.23 -3.85
N ARG A 170 -4.98 -15.05 -3.83
CA ARG A 170 -5.11 -16.44 -3.36
C ARG A 170 -5.57 -16.52 -1.92
N VAL A 171 -5.02 -15.68 -1.05
CA VAL A 171 -5.44 -15.64 0.35
C VAL A 171 -6.90 -15.20 0.47
N GLN A 172 -7.30 -14.17 -0.27
CA GLN A 172 -8.68 -13.70 -0.26
C GLN A 172 -9.65 -14.80 -0.71
N ARG A 173 -9.31 -15.53 -1.76
CA ARG A 173 -10.14 -16.62 -2.26
C ARG A 173 -10.27 -17.75 -1.25
N ALA A 174 -9.24 -18.02 -0.50
CA ALA A 174 -9.26 -19.07 0.51
C ALA A 174 -10.15 -18.69 1.71
N GLN A 175 -10.39 -17.39 1.93
CA GLN A 175 -11.26 -16.89 3.00
C GLN A 175 -12.74 -16.89 2.63
N ALA A 176 -13.01 -16.90 1.34
CA ALA A 176 -14.39 -16.72 0.87
C ALA A 176 -15.24 -17.97 1.10
#